data_6988da6f0833bc8d88ebf78bdb3694e5
#
_entry.id   6988da6f0833bc8d88ebf78bdb3694e5
#
_cell.length_a   1.000
_cell.length_b   1.000
_cell.length_c   1.000
_cell.angle_alpha   90.00
_cell.angle_beta   90.00
_cell.angle_gamma   90.00
#
_symmetry.space_group_name_H-M   'P 1'
#
loop_
_entity.id
_entity.type
_entity.pdbx_description
1 polymer ?
#
loop_
_entity_poly.entity_id
_entity_poly.type
_entity_poly.pdbx_seq_one_letter_code
_entity_poly.pdbx_strand_id
1 'polypeptide(L)'
;IVDRTAMKHLQPSSFSDLMELVPGGKSADPQMGQANLIRIRETGKTEDISSLGVGFYIDGISQNTDANLQYMPNSTSAVNATSTMSKGMDMRTISTDNIEKVEIIRGIPSVAYGNVANGAVIIQRKMNESPLSARFKADKTSKLFSVGKGIRLDGNGRYVLNADLNYLESKIDPRNSVKNYTRLTASARLDGKWLWNERNIHWNISSDYTGSFDDAKRDKDATVKEDSYKSDFNSLKIAGKWSMKFPAHLWIREVGVATSVSQQWEKMREIKSVSLNRPAAIATQTETGEFDGIYLPYNYVDGIDRK
;
A
#
# COMPACT_ATOMS: atom_id res chain seq x y z
N ILE A 1 -13.28 15.52 -3.99
CA ILE A 1 -12.42 15.43 -5.18
C ILE A 1 -11.13 16.18 -4.87
N VAL A 2 -9.99 15.52 -5.07
CA VAL A 2 -8.65 16.10 -4.97
C VAL A 2 -8.07 16.14 -6.38
N ASP A 3 -7.79 17.31 -6.89
CA ASP A 3 -7.25 17.51 -8.22
C ASP A 3 -5.71 17.66 -8.20
N ARG A 4 -5.13 17.73 -9.39
CA ARG A 4 -3.68 17.90 -9.56
C ARG A 4 -3.15 19.19 -8.93
N THR A 5 -3.94 20.25 -8.92
CA THR A 5 -3.54 21.55 -8.36
C THR A 5 -3.40 21.44 -6.85
N ALA A 6 -4.40 20.86 -6.17
CA ALA A 6 -4.34 20.60 -4.75
C ALA A 6 -3.16 19.67 -4.37
N MET A 7 -2.90 18.64 -5.18
CA MET A 7 -1.75 17.75 -4.96
C MET A 7 -0.41 18.47 -5.14
N LYS A 8 -0.29 19.40 -6.09
CA LYS A 8 0.93 20.20 -6.26
C LYS A 8 1.19 21.12 -5.07
N HIS A 9 0.15 21.67 -4.44
CA HIS A 9 0.30 22.47 -3.23
C HIS A 9 0.67 21.64 -2.02
N LEU A 10 0.05 20.47 -1.85
CA LEU A 10 0.32 19.58 -0.73
C LEU A 10 1.70 18.90 -0.83
N GLN A 11 2.18 18.66 -2.05
CA GLN A 11 3.43 17.92 -2.33
C GLN A 11 3.51 16.57 -1.60
N PRO A 12 2.53 15.68 -1.78
CA PRO A 12 2.44 14.45 -1.01
C PRO A 12 3.62 13.52 -1.28
N SER A 13 4.15 12.88 -0.24
CA SER A 13 5.17 11.83 -0.34
C SER A 13 4.53 10.46 -0.51
N SER A 14 3.35 10.27 0.08
CA SER A 14 2.56 9.05 -0.02
C SER A 14 1.08 9.39 -0.28
N PHE A 15 0.31 8.37 -0.65
CA PHE A 15 -1.12 8.56 -0.88
C PHE A 15 -1.87 8.95 0.41
N SER A 16 -1.39 8.53 1.58
CA SER A 16 -1.98 8.90 2.87
C SER A 16 -1.99 10.41 3.12
N ASP A 17 -1.04 11.15 2.55
CA ASP A 17 -0.97 12.60 2.72
C ASP A 17 -2.18 13.31 2.08
N LEU A 18 -2.77 12.70 1.04
CA LEU A 18 -3.99 13.22 0.42
C LEU A 18 -5.20 13.19 1.36
N MET A 19 -5.12 12.39 2.42
CA MET A 19 -6.21 12.32 3.41
C MET A 19 -6.35 13.61 4.20
N GLU A 20 -5.30 14.44 4.32
CA GLU A 20 -5.40 15.77 4.94
C GLU A 20 -6.36 16.72 4.21
N LEU A 21 -6.55 16.49 2.90
CA LEU A 21 -7.50 17.25 2.08
C LEU A 21 -8.94 16.74 2.21
N VAL A 22 -9.14 15.66 2.97
CA VAL A 22 -10.44 15.03 3.16
C VAL A 22 -10.94 15.35 4.56
N PRO A 23 -12.14 15.92 4.74
CA PRO A 23 -12.66 16.24 6.07
C PRO A 23 -12.66 15.01 6.99
N GLY A 24 -12.01 15.11 8.16
CA GLY A 24 -11.85 14.01 9.10
C GLY A 24 -10.76 12.99 8.75
N GLY A 25 -10.07 13.15 7.64
CA GLY A 25 -8.91 12.36 7.30
C GLY A 25 -7.67 12.81 8.05
N LYS A 26 -6.73 11.88 8.24
CA LYS A 26 -5.41 12.15 8.83
C LYS A 26 -4.35 11.52 7.96
N SER A 27 -3.26 12.25 7.73
CA SER A 27 -2.07 11.69 7.14
C SER A 27 -1.32 10.85 8.16
N ALA A 28 -0.68 9.80 7.68
CA ALA A 28 0.29 9.04 8.45
C ALA A 28 1.47 8.72 7.53
N ASP A 29 2.68 9.07 8.00
CA ASP A 29 3.89 8.72 7.29
C ASP A 29 3.98 7.19 7.09
N PRO A 30 4.46 6.72 5.93
CA PRO A 30 4.70 5.30 5.72
C PRO A 30 5.69 4.77 6.76
N GLN A 31 5.24 3.77 7.52
CA GLN A 31 6.05 3.14 8.56
C GLN A 31 6.29 1.68 8.23
N MET A 32 7.46 1.17 8.66
CA MET A 32 7.77 -0.23 8.54
C MET A 32 6.79 -1.08 9.36
N GLY A 33 6.30 -2.18 8.77
CA GLY A 33 5.43 -3.15 9.43
C GLY A 33 4.03 -2.65 9.78
N GLN A 34 3.64 -1.46 9.34
CA GLN A 34 2.31 -0.90 9.57
C GLN A 34 1.68 -0.48 8.26
N ALA A 35 0.67 -1.22 7.82
CA ALA A 35 -0.12 -0.83 6.65
C ALA A 35 -0.93 0.45 6.93
N ASN A 36 -0.88 1.40 6.01
CA ASN A 36 -1.71 2.60 6.05
C ASN A 36 -3.02 2.32 5.33
N LEU A 37 -4.03 1.92 6.10
CA LEU A 37 -5.35 1.59 5.57
C LEU A 37 -6.23 2.82 5.48
N ILE A 38 -6.97 2.95 4.38
CA ILE A 38 -7.93 4.05 4.26
C ILE A 38 -9.14 3.79 5.14
N ARG A 39 -9.54 4.83 5.88
CA ARG A 39 -10.75 4.83 6.72
C ARG A 39 -11.67 5.93 6.21
N ILE A 40 -12.76 5.56 5.57
CA ILE A 40 -13.71 6.52 5.00
C ILE A 40 -14.88 6.74 5.96
N ARG A 41 -15.29 5.70 6.67
CA ARG A 41 -16.44 5.72 7.56
C ARG A 41 -16.13 4.88 8.79
N GLU A 42 -15.82 5.52 9.90
CA GLU A 42 -15.61 4.83 11.17
C GLU A 42 -16.95 4.70 11.90
N THR A 43 -17.36 3.48 12.18
CA THR A 43 -18.47 3.16 13.07
C THR A 43 -17.97 2.18 14.12
N GLY A 44 -17.47 2.70 15.25
CA GLY A 44 -17.13 1.90 16.42
C GLY A 44 -15.69 1.40 16.50
N LYS A 45 -15.42 0.53 17.46
CA LYS A 45 -14.09 0.00 17.81
C LYS A 45 -13.54 -1.09 16.86
N THR A 46 -14.28 -1.50 15.84
CA THR A 46 -13.88 -2.51 14.85
C THR A 46 -13.13 -1.88 13.66
N GLU A 47 -12.19 -1.03 13.95
CA GLU A 47 -11.48 -0.18 13.01
C GLU A 47 -10.74 -0.95 11.91
N ASP A 48 -10.29 -2.16 12.21
CA ASP A 48 -9.48 -2.95 11.29
C ASP A 48 -10.26 -3.56 10.12
N ILE A 49 -11.58 -3.66 10.22
CA ILE A 49 -12.44 -4.29 9.23
C ILE A 49 -13.07 -3.26 8.28
N SER A 50 -13.14 -1.98 8.69
CA SER A 50 -13.81 -0.93 7.90
C SER A 50 -13.13 -0.67 6.56
N SER A 51 -11.83 -0.87 6.46
CA SER A 51 -11.06 -0.71 5.23
C SER A 51 -11.31 -1.79 4.18
N LEU A 52 -11.78 -2.98 4.58
CA LEU A 52 -12.13 -4.07 3.65
C LEU A 52 -13.31 -3.70 2.73
N GLY A 53 -14.24 -2.88 3.23
CA GLY A 53 -15.39 -2.44 2.45
C GLY A 53 -15.13 -1.23 1.55
N VAL A 54 -13.90 -0.72 1.48
CA VAL A 54 -13.52 0.40 0.62
C VAL A 54 -12.95 -0.11 -0.69
N GLY A 55 -13.64 0.14 -1.79
CA GLY A 55 -13.17 -0.21 -3.13
C GLY A 55 -12.12 0.79 -3.64
N PHE A 56 -11.03 0.29 -4.21
CA PHE A 56 -10.04 1.08 -4.92
C PHE A 56 -10.13 0.85 -6.42
N TYR A 57 -10.19 1.92 -7.19
CA TYR A 57 -10.26 1.88 -8.64
C TYR A 57 -9.20 2.81 -9.23
N ILE A 58 -8.36 2.27 -10.09
CA ILE A 58 -7.38 3.04 -10.85
C ILE A 58 -7.78 2.99 -12.33
N ASP A 59 -8.04 4.14 -12.91
CA ASP A 59 -8.50 4.30 -14.29
C ASP A 59 -9.77 3.49 -14.63
N GLY A 60 -10.62 3.29 -13.60
CA GLY A 60 -11.86 2.53 -13.69
C GLY A 60 -11.69 1.02 -13.57
N ILE A 61 -10.51 0.55 -13.20
CA ILE A 61 -10.21 -0.87 -12.98
C ILE A 61 -10.03 -1.13 -11.49
N SER A 62 -10.79 -2.08 -10.95
CA SER A 62 -10.73 -2.46 -9.54
C SER A 62 -9.33 -2.96 -9.17
N GLN A 63 -8.87 -2.58 -7.99
CA GLN A 63 -7.65 -3.09 -7.38
C GLN A 63 -7.98 -4.24 -6.46
N ASN A 64 -7.09 -5.25 -6.45
CA ASN A 64 -7.19 -6.30 -5.45
C ASN A 64 -6.80 -5.72 -4.08
N THR A 65 -7.68 -5.88 -3.11
CA THR A 65 -7.50 -5.41 -1.74
C THR A 65 -7.25 -6.56 -0.75
N ASP A 66 -7.27 -7.80 -1.22
CA ASP A 66 -7.42 -8.99 -0.38
C ASP A 66 -6.09 -9.67 -0.02
N ALA A 67 -4.98 -9.27 -0.65
CA ALA A 67 -3.70 -9.91 -0.43
C ALA A 67 -2.64 -8.88 -0.03
N ASN A 68 -2.45 -8.68 1.26
CA ASN A 68 -1.31 -7.94 1.80
C ASN A 68 -0.91 -8.55 3.14
N LEU A 69 0.25 -9.20 3.15
CA LEU A 69 0.83 -9.85 4.33
C LEU A 69 1.81 -8.95 5.08
N GLN A 70 2.10 -7.74 4.59
CA GLN A 70 3.02 -6.79 5.22
C GLN A 70 2.45 -6.22 6.52
N TYR A 71 2.23 -7.08 7.48
CA TYR A 71 1.74 -6.71 8.79
C TYR A 71 2.67 -7.28 9.87
N MET A 72 3.21 -6.40 10.69
CA MET A 72 3.93 -6.81 11.89
C MET A 72 2.90 -6.95 13.03
N PRO A 73 2.64 -8.15 13.54
CA PRO A 73 1.78 -8.29 14.71
C PRO A 73 2.42 -7.51 15.86
N ASN A 74 1.62 -6.69 16.53
CA ASN A 74 2.07 -5.94 17.71
C ASN A 74 2.64 -6.92 18.74
N SER A 75 3.89 -6.72 19.12
CA SER A 75 4.72 -7.66 19.86
C SER A 75 4.24 -7.97 21.29
N THR A 76 3.21 -7.30 21.77
CA THR A 76 2.78 -7.39 23.17
C THR A 76 1.64 -8.37 23.44
N SER A 77 1.02 -8.97 22.43
CA SER A 77 -0.07 -9.92 22.65
C SER A 77 -0.15 -10.95 21.53
N ALA A 78 0.66 -11.99 21.63
CA ALA A 78 0.56 -13.17 20.76
C ALA A 78 -0.82 -13.86 20.81
N VAL A 79 -1.66 -13.52 21.80
CA VAL A 79 -2.97 -14.10 22.01
C VAL A 79 -4.09 -13.32 21.31
N ASN A 80 -3.89 -12.04 21.00
CA ASN A 80 -4.88 -11.17 20.36
C ASN A 80 -4.49 -10.72 18.96
N ALA A 81 -3.43 -11.25 18.39
CA ALA A 81 -3.11 -11.04 16.99
C ALA A 81 -4.03 -11.92 16.12
N THR A 82 -5.30 -11.65 16.13
CA THR A 82 -6.16 -11.93 14.99
C THR A 82 -5.74 -10.98 13.88
N SER A 83 -4.53 -11.18 13.35
CA SER A 83 -4.16 -10.56 12.10
C SER A 83 -5.04 -11.22 11.04
N THR A 84 -6.17 -10.63 10.77
CA THR A 84 -6.88 -10.93 9.54
C THR A 84 -5.92 -10.57 8.42
N MET A 85 -5.37 -11.57 7.77
CA MET A 85 -4.78 -11.40 6.45
C MET A 85 -5.82 -10.63 5.64
N SER A 86 -5.38 -9.63 4.85
CA SER A 86 -6.34 -8.89 4.05
C SER A 86 -7.12 -7.82 4.84
N LYS A 87 -6.46 -6.68 5.03
CA LYS A 87 -7.07 -5.53 5.72
C LYS A 87 -7.52 -4.42 4.78
N GLY A 88 -7.51 -4.65 3.47
CA GLY A 88 -7.79 -3.63 2.46
C GLY A 88 -6.52 -3.08 1.81
N MET A 89 -6.66 -2.02 1.00
CA MET A 89 -5.56 -1.44 0.24
C MET A 89 -4.61 -0.65 1.14
N ASP A 90 -3.33 -1.00 1.07
CA ASP A 90 -2.27 -0.26 1.77
C ASP A 90 -1.87 0.98 0.97
N MET A 91 -2.19 2.16 1.48
CA MET A 91 -1.89 3.45 0.86
C MET A 91 -0.38 3.71 0.71
N ARG A 92 0.48 3.01 1.46
CA ARG A 92 1.93 3.11 1.30
C ARG A 92 2.40 2.67 -0.08
N THR A 93 1.68 1.74 -0.70
CA THR A 93 2.03 1.16 -2.01
C THR A 93 1.66 2.05 -3.19
N ILE A 94 0.89 3.11 -2.99
CA ILE A 94 0.39 3.98 -4.05
C ILE A 94 1.29 5.20 -4.22
N SER A 95 1.85 5.39 -5.42
CA SER A 95 2.55 6.62 -5.80
C SER A 95 1.56 7.72 -6.20
N THR A 96 1.87 8.97 -5.85
CA THR A 96 1.02 10.13 -6.14
C THR A 96 1.44 10.93 -7.37
N ASP A 97 2.62 10.69 -7.92
CA ASP A 97 3.22 11.54 -8.95
C ASP A 97 2.55 11.42 -10.33
N ASN A 98 1.99 10.24 -10.63
CA ASN A 98 1.27 9.98 -11.87
C ASN A 98 -0.25 10.24 -11.77
N ILE A 99 -0.74 10.65 -10.59
CA ILE A 99 -2.16 10.89 -10.36
C ILE A 99 -2.54 12.28 -10.90
N GLU A 100 -3.67 12.34 -11.60
CA GLU A 100 -4.31 13.58 -12.06
C GLU A 100 -5.45 13.99 -11.13
N LYS A 101 -6.25 13.02 -10.68
CA LYS A 101 -7.43 13.26 -9.87
C LYS A 101 -7.70 12.09 -8.95
N VAL A 102 -8.10 12.38 -7.73
CA VAL A 102 -8.64 11.40 -6.77
C VAL A 102 -10.04 11.82 -6.37
N GLU A 103 -10.97 10.89 -6.47
CA GLU A 103 -12.33 11.06 -5.98
C GLU A 103 -12.59 10.05 -4.86
N ILE A 104 -13.01 10.55 -3.71
CA ILE A 104 -13.35 9.73 -2.55
C ILE A 104 -14.84 9.82 -2.33
N ILE A 105 -15.54 8.71 -2.52
CA ILE A 105 -16.97 8.56 -2.34
C ILE A 105 -17.21 7.99 -0.95
N ARG A 106 -17.91 8.77 -0.10
CA ARG A 106 -18.20 8.39 1.29
C ARG A 106 -19.57 7.75 1.48
N GLY A 107 -20.34 7.64 0.42
CA GLY A 107 -21.67 7.07 0.42
C GLY A 107 -21.74 5.81 -0.44
N ILE A 108 -22.93 5.55 -0.95
CA ILE A 108 -23.18 4.48 -1.91
C ILE A 108 -22.63 4.93 -3.26
N PRO A 109 -21.61 4.25 -3.81
CA PRO A 109 -21.07 4.56 -5.12
C PRO A 109 -22.07 4.18 -6.23
N SER A 110 -21.79 4.64 -7.44
CA SER A 110 -22.54 4.21 -8.63
C SER A 110 -22.49 2.70 -8.81
N VAL A 111 -23.52 2.13 -9.39
CA VAL A 111 -23.64 0.70 -9.76
C VAL A 111 -22.47 0.22 -10.61
N ALA A 112 -21.76 1.12 -11.29
CA ALA A 112 -20.54 0.82 -12.02
C ALA A 112 -19.37 0.33 -11.12
N TYR A 113 -19.44 0.59 -9.83
CA TYR A 113 -18.45 0.16 -8.83
C TYR A 113 -19.07 -0.92 -7.96
N GLY A 114 -18.78 -2.17 -8.29
CA GLY A 114 -19.30 -3.33 -7.55
C GLY A 114 -18.51 -3.58 -6.26
N ASN A 115 -19.13 -4.34 -5.36
CA ASN A 115 -18.49 -4.88 -4.15
C ASN A 115 -17.92 -3.83 -3.17
N VAL A 116 -18.67 -2.76 -2.94
CA VAL A 116 -18.25 -1.62 -2.11
C VAL A 116 -19.27 -1.41 -1.00
N ALA A 117 -18.87 -1.57 0.25
CA ALA A 117 -19.73 -1.39 1.42
C ALA A 117 -19.53 -0.02 2.10
N ASN A 118 -18.29 0.44 2.21
CA ASN A 118 -17.92 1.59 3.05
C ASN A 118 -17.47 2.83 2.26
N GLY A 119 -17.53 2.77 0.93
CA GLY A 119 -17.13 3.86 0.05
C GLY A 119 -16.13 3.43 -1.01
N ALA A 120 -15.76 4.36 -1.88
CA ALA A 120 -14.83 4.08 -2.97
C ALA A 120 -13.79 5.18 -3.12
N VAL A 121 -12.58 4.78 -3.50
CA VAL A 121 -11.49 5.65 -3.94
C VAL A 121 -11.27 5.43 -5.42
N ILE A 122 -11.46 6.48 -6.18
CA ILE A 122 -11.32 6.46 -7.64
C ILE A 122 -10.14 7.33 -8.01
N ILE A 123 -9.11 6.71 -8.55
CA ILE A 123 -7.87 7.34 -8.96
C ILE A 123 -7.85 7.41 -10.49
N GLN A 124 -7.65 8.60 -11.00
CA GLN A 124 -7.43 8.84 -12.42
C GLN A 124 -6.00 9.29 -12.62
N ARG A 125 -5.26 8.59 -13.48
CA ARG A 125 -3.88 8.93 -13.81
C ARG A 125 -3.81 9.87 -15.00
N LYS A 126 -2.67 10.51 -15.19
CA LYS A 126 -2.39 11.37 -16.36
C LYS A 126 -2.59 10.61 -17.65
N MET A 127 -3.36 11.18 -18.56
CA MET A 127 -3.67 10.58 -19.87
C MET A 127 -3.11 11.36 -21.05
N ASN A 128 -2.63 12.57 -20.79
CA ASN A 128 -2.19 13.49 -21.83
C ASN A 128 -0.68 13.59 -21.85
N GLU A 129 -0.16 14.12 -22.95
CA GLU A 129 1.23 14.54 -23.03
C GLU A 129 1.60 15.42 -21.84
N SER A 130 2.76 15.17 -21.27
CA SER A 130 3.30 15.96 -20.18
C SER A 130 4.82 16.12 -20.34
N PRO A 131 5.38 17.30 -20.02
CA PRO A 131 6.82 17.48 -20.04
C PRO A 131 7.51 16.51 -19.08
N LEU A 132 8.81 16.29 -19.29
CA LEU A 132 9.62 15.57 -18.34
C LEU A 132 9.52 16.28 -16.98
N SER A 133 9.09 15.57 -15.98
CA SER A 133 9.02 16.04 -14.61
C SER A 133 9.92 15.18 -13.74
N ALA A 134 10.81 15.81 -13.00
CA ALA A 134 11.59 15.18 -11.96
C ALA A 134 11.29 15.89 -10.64
N ARG A 135 11.03 15.12 -9.59
CA ARG A 135 10.78 15.65 -8.25
C ARG A 135 11.68 14.95 -7.25
N PHE A 136 12.37 15.75 -6.47
CA PHE A 136 13.07 15.31 -5.28
C PHE A 136 12.45 16.01 -4.08
N LYS A 137 12.09 15.25 -3.06
CA LYS A 137 11.60 15.76 -1.78
C LYS A 137 12.36 15.05 -0.67
N ALA A 138 12.83 15.81 0.29
CA ALA A 138 13.39 15.30 1.52
C ALA A 138 12.75 16.06 2.69
N ASP A 139 12.13 15.32 3.57
CA ASP A 139 11.60 15.84 4.83
C ASP A 139 12.24 15.10 6.03
N LYS A 140 11.71 15.34 7.23
CA LYS A 140 12.28 14.76 8.46
C LYS A 140 12.29 13.23 8.44
N THR A 141 11.27 12.61 7.85
CA THR A 141 11.00 11.17 7.94
C THR A 141 11.12 10.47 6.60
N SER A 142 11.06 11.20 5.48
CA SER A 142 11.01 10.58 4.17
C SER A 142 11.91 11.26 3.13
N LYS A 143 12.35 10.45 2.16
CA LYS A 143 13.03 10.88 0.95
C LYS A 143 12.30 10.30 -0.23
N LEU A 144 11.91 11.15 -1.16
CA LEU A 144 11.21 10.76 -2.36
C LEU A 144 11.96 11.25 -3.59
N PHE A 145 12.09 10.37 -4.55
CA PHE A 145 12.54 10.69 -5.89
C PHE A 145 11.52 10.17 -6.89
N SER A 146 11.11 11.01 -7.82
CA SER A 146 10.23 10.59 -8.90
C SER A 146 10.63 11.23 -10.22
N VAL A 147 10.44 10.50 -11.30
CA VAL A 147 10.61 10.97 -12.67
C VAL A 147 9.46 10.45 -13.52
N GLY A 148 8.92 11.31 -14.39
CA GLY A 148 7.83 10.89 -15.26
C GLY A 148 7.76 11.77 -16.51
N LYS A 149 7.30 11.17 -17.61
CA LYS A 149 7.11 11.86 -18.90
C LYS A 149 5.91 11.27 -19.66
N GLY A 150 5.12 12.16 -20.27
CA GLY A 150 4.10 11.79 -21.24
C GLY A 150 4.56 12.15 -22.65
N ILE A 151 4.72 11.16 -23.51
CA ILE A 151 5.25 11.29 -24.87
C ILE A 151 4.10 11.08 -25.86
N ARG A 152 3.90 12.03 -26.74
CA ARG A 152 3.04 11.86 -27.90
C ARG A 152 3.75 11.02 -28.95
N LEU A 153 3.14 9.94 -29.39
CA LEU A 153 3.74 9.00 -30.36
C LEU A 153 3.37 9.34 -31.81
N ASP A 154 2.32 10.15 -32.01
CA ASP A 154 1.88 10.57 -33.33
C ASP A 154 1.69 12.09 -33.40
N GLY A 155 1.77 12.65 -34.61
CA GLY A 155 1.60 14.10 -34.83
C GLY A 155 0.21 14.63 -34.45
N ASN A 156 -0.80 13.77 -34.41
CA ASN A 156 -2.21 14.14 -34.11
C ASN A 156 -2.56 13.97 -32.61
N GLY A 157 -1.64 13.48 -31.79
CA GLY A 157 -1.91 13.25 -30.37
C GLY A 157 -2.91 12.14 -30.09
N ARG A 158 -3.09 11.21 -31.02
CA ARG A 158 -4.01 10.06 -30.84
C ARG A 158 -3.44 9.05 -29.89
N TYR A 159 -2.10 8.90 -29.87
CA TYR A 159 -1.41 7.94 -29.03
C TYR A 159 -0.45 8.68 -28.11
N VAL A 160 -0.61 8.41 -26.80
CA VAL A 160 0.23 9.00 -25.75
C VAL A 160 0.76 7.91 -24.85
N LEU A 161 2.08 7.87 -24.71
CA LEU A 161 2.76 6.98 -23.76
C LEU A 161 3.16 7.79 -22.52
N ASN A 162 2.63 7.44 -21.36
CA ASN A 162 3.05 7.95 -20.08
C ASN A 162 3.91 6.91 -19.38
N ALA A 163 5.07 7.32 -18.87
CA ALA A 163 5.97 6.47 -18.10
C ALA A 163 6.42 7.22 -16.84
N ASP A 164 6.39 6.54 -15.71
CA ASP A 164 6.70 7.09 -14.40
C ASP A 164 7.51 6.09 -13.58
N LEU A 165 8.51 6.61 -12.87
CA LEU A 165 9.30 5.89 -11.88
C LEU A 165 9.29 6.68 -10.58
N ASN A 166 9.05 6.01 -9.46
CA ASN A 166 9.03 6.63 -8.15
C ASN A 166 9.73 5.75 -7.13
N TYR A 167 10.56 6.37 -6.31
CA TYR A 167 11.25 5.76 -5.19
C TYR A 167 10.96 6.56 -3.93
N LEU A 168 10.57 5.89 -2.87
CA LEU A 168 10.32 6.46 -1.55
C LEU A 168 11.07 5.66 -0.50
N GLU A 169 11.85 6.33 0.32
CA GLU A 169 12.41 5.81 1.56
C GLU A 169 11.77 6.54 2.73
N SER A 170 11.27 5.83 3.73
CA SER A 170 10.64 6.42 4.91
C SER A 170 11.14 5.74 6.18
N LYS A 171 11.46 6.58 7.19
CA LYS A 171 11.95 6.17 8.51
C LYS A 171 11.19 6.93 9.59
N ILE A 172 10.72 6.25 10.61
CA ILE A 172 10.05 6.89 11.76
C ILE A 172 11.02 7.84 12.49
N ASP A 173 12.23 7.37 12.73
CA ASP A 173 13.32 8.15 13.31
C ASP A 173 14.50 8.16 12.33
N PRO A 174 14.87 9.32 11.78
CA PRO A 174 16.00 9.43 10.84
C PRO A 174 17.33 8.95 11.44
N ARG A 175 17.47 9.00 12.76
CA ARG A 175 18.67 8.54 13.47
C ARG A 175 18.72 7.03 13.59
N ASN A 176 17.58 6.35 13.45
CA ASN A 176 17.51 4.91 13.50
C ASN A 176 17.86 4.33 12.12
N SER A 177 19.07 3.79 12.01
CA SER A 177 19.54 3.12 10.79
C SER A 177 19.00 1.70 10.62
N VAL A 178 18.33 1.18 11.65
CA VAL A 178 17.89 -0.22 11.73
C VAL A 178 16.56 -0.44 11.01
N LYS A 179 15.60 0.49 11.16
CA LYS A 179 14.25 0.34 10.64
C LYS A 179 14.02 1.21 9.42
N ASN A 180 13.64 0.60 8.31
CA ASN A 180 13.43 1.29 7.05
C ASN A 180 12.22 0.73 6.30
N TYR A 181 11.47 1.62 5.68
CA TYR A 181 10.45 1.30 4.70
C TYR A 181 10.88 1.87 3.34
N THR A 182 10.82 1.07 2.31
CA THR A 182 11.16 1.50 0.95
C THR A 182 10.06 1.09 -0.02
N ARG A 183 9.70 2.00 -0.91
CA ARG A 183 8.78 1.73 -2.03
C ARG A 183 9.45 2.08 -3.35
N LEU A 184 9.32 1.19 -4.31
CA LEU A 184 9.67 1.41 -5.70
C LEU A 184 8.43 1.18 -6.56
N THR A 185 8.04 2.17 -7.36
CA THR A 185 6.96 2.00 -8.33
C THR A 185 7.44 2.39 -9.72
N ALA A 186 7.07 1.58 -10.70
CA ALA A 186 7.28 1.87 -12.11
C ALA A 186 5.97 1.66 -12.85
N SER A 187 5.55 2.62 -13.66
CA SER A 187 4.35 2.49 -14.47
C SER A 187 4.60 2.92 -15.90
N ALA A 188 3.99 2.20 -16.81
CA ALA A 188 3.92 2.56 -18.22
C ALA A 188 2.47 2.43 -18.68
N ARG A 189 1.96 3.46 -19.35
CA ARG A 189 0.59 3.51 -19.82
C ARG A 189 0.54 4.06 -21.24
N LEU A 190 -0.08 3.32 -22.12
CA LEU A 190 -0.35 3.72 -23.50
C LEU A 190 -1.84 4.01 -23.65
N ASP A 191 -2.17 5.23 -24.02
CA ASP A 191 -3.53 5.69 -24.30
C ASP A 191 -3.71 5.89 -25.81
N GLY A 192 -4.84 5.43 -26.33
CA GLY A 192 -5.26 5.65 -27.70
C GLY A 192 -6.66 6.24 -27.78
N LYS A 193 -6.83 7.25 -28.64
CA LYS A 193 -8.09 7.93 -28.86
C LYS A 193 -8.30 8.12 -30.35
N TRP A 194 -9.49 7.77 -30.85
CA TRP A 194 -9.85 8.14 -32.20
C TRP A 194 -11.35 8.30 -32.38
N LEU A 195 -11.74 9.03 -33.40
CA LEU A 195 -13.11 9.22 -33.79
C LEU A 195 -13.42 8.33 -35.02
N TRP A 196 -14.42 7.47 -34.92
CA TRP A 196 -14.88 6.62 -35.98
C TRP A 196 -16.40 6.78 -36.15
N ASN A 197 -16.83 7.35 -37.26
CA ASN A 197 -18.22 7.52 -37.58
C ASN A 197 -19.05 8.13 -36.42
N GLU A 198 -18.63 9.32 -35.95
CA GLU A 198 -19.18 10.05 -34.78
C GLU A 198 -19.07 9.34 -33.43
N ARG A 199 -18.42 8.19 -33.38
CA ARG A 199 -18.20 7.41 -32.14
C ARG A 199 -16.80 7.70 -31.61
N ASN A 200 -16.74 8.12 -30.36
CA ASN A 200 -15.46 8.32 -29.68
C ASN A 200 -14.98 7.00 -29.12
N ILE A 201 -13.89 6.50 -29.66
CA ILE A 201 -13.21 5.29 -29.18
C ILE A 201 -12.02 5.72 -28.33
N HIS A 202 -11.96 5.17 -27.13
CA HIS A 202 -10.84 5.34 -26.22
C HIS A 202 -10.40 3.97 -25.71
N TRP A 203 -9.10 3.73 -25.74
CA TRP A 203 -8.51 2.54 -25.13
C TRP A 203 -7.22 2.90 -24.42
N ASN A 204 -6.87 2.12 -23.42
CA ASN A 204 -5.58 2.20 -22.76
C ASN A 204 -5.08 0.81 -22.37
N ILE A 205 -3.78 0.69 -22.31
CA ILE A 205 -3.08 -0.46 -21.77
C ILE A 205 -2.06 0.07 -20.78
N SER A 206 -2.01 -0.50 -19.59
CA SER A 206 -1.03 -0.12 -18.57
C SER A 206 -0.32 -1.34 -18.01
N SER A 207 0.94 -1.14 -17.64
CA SER A 207 1.74 -2.09 -16.89
C SER A 207 2.29 -1.35 -15.67
N ASP A 208 2.01 -1.86 -14.50
CA ASP A 208 2.33 -1.24 -13.22
C ASP A 208 3.09 -2.22 -12.35
N TYR A 209 4.27 -1.84 -11.90
CA TYR A 209 5.05 -2.56 -10.90
C TYR A 209 5.09 -1.77 -9.60
N THR A 210 4.89 -2.46 -8.51
CA THR A 210 5.03 -1.92 -7.15
C THR A 210 5.83 -2.87 -6.30
N GLY A 211 6.98 -2.42 -5.81
CA GLY A 211 7.75 -3.07 -4.76
C GLY A 211 7.64 -2.28 -3.46
N SER A 212 7.39 -2.95 -2.36
CA SER A 212 7.28 -2.36 -1.03
C SER A 212 8.05 -3.24 -0.05
N PHE A 213 9.05 -2.66 0.60
CA PHE A 213 10.04 -3.38 1.38
C PHE A 213 10.10 -2.82 2.78
N ASP A 214 9.81 -3.67 3.74
CA ASP A 214 10.02 -3.42 5.16
C ASP A 214 11.32 -4.12 5.59
N ASP A 215 12.25 -3.37 6.15
CA ASP A 215 13.55 -3.91 6.58
C ASP A 215 13.91 -3.39 7.99
N ALA A 216 13.89 -4.29 8.97
CA ALA A 216 14.47 -4.06 10.27
C ALA A 216 15.75 -4.90 10.42
N LYS A 217 16.88 -4.25 10.29
CA LYS A 217 18.18 -4.87 10.43
C LYS A 217 18.45 -5.19 11.90
N ARG A 218 19.33 -6.16 12.10
CA ARG A 218 19.87 -6.48 13.42
C ARG A 218 20.57 -5.25 14.00
N ASP A 219 20.17 -4.84 15.20
CA ASP A 219 20.87 -3.79 15.95
C ASP A 219 22.09 -4.38 16.64
N LYS A 220 23.27 -3.89 16.25
CA LYS A 220 24.56 -4.37 16.78
C LYS A 220 24.80 -3.96 18.21
N ASP A 221 24.15 -2.89 18.66
CA ASP A 221 24.33 -2.29 19.98
C ASP A 221 23.26 -2.76 20.97
N ALA A 222 22.25 -3.49 20.51
CA ALA A 222 21.21 -4.03 21.37
C ALA A 222 21.72 -5.19 22.23
N THR A 223 21.26 -5.24 23.46
CA THR A 223 21.55 -6.32 24.40
C THR A 223 21.00 -7.66 23.91
N VAL A 224 19.86 -7.63 23.22
CA VAL A 224 19.25 -8.78 22.53
C VAL A 224 19.53 -8.61 21.04
N LYS A 225 20.44 -9.41 20.51
CA LYS A 225 21.09 -9.16 19.22
C LYS A 225 20.41 -9.77 18.00
N GLU A 226 19.28 -10.44 18.17
CA GLU A 226 18.79 -11.32 17.09
C GLU A 226 17.44 -10.92 16.48
N ASP A 227 16.81 -9.87 17.00
CA ASP A 227 15.56 -9.40 16.44
C ASP A 227 15.79 -8.80 15.05
N SER A 228 15.14 -9.37 14.06
CA SER A 228 15.15 -8.84 12.71
C SER A 228 13.80 -9.10 12.04
N TYR A 229 13.41 -8.19 11.18
CA TYR A 229 12.18 -8.30 10.40
C TYR A 229 12.46 -7.87 8.98
N LYS A 230 12.02 -8.66 8.03
CA LYS A 230 12.08 -8.33 6.61
C LYS A 230 10.77 -8.77 5.95
N SER A 231 10.16 -7.87 5.21
CA SER A 231 9.00 -8.16 4.40
C SER A 231 9.16 -7.55 3.02
N ASP A 232 9.09 -8.39 2.01
CA ASP A 232 9.21 -8.02 0.60
C ASP A 232 7.85 -8.24 -0.07
N PHE A 233 7.19 -7.18 -0.48
CA PHE A 233 5.98 -7.20 -1.28
C PHE A 233 6.31 -6.75 -2.71
N ASN A 234 5.93 -7.53 -3.69
CA ASN A 234 6.08 -7.19 -5.10
C ASN A 234 4.76 -7.46 -5.82
N SER A 235 4.33 -6.53 -6.63
CA SER A 235 3.12 -6.63 -7.43
C SER A 235 3.39 -6.17 -8.86
N LEU A 236 3.06 -7.01 -9.82
CA LEU A 236 3.02 -6.66 -11.23
C LEU A 236 1.57 -6.73 -11.70
N LYS A 237 1.09 -5.65 -12.31
CA LYS A 237 -0.25 -5.56 -12.85
C LYS A 237 -0.21 -5.14 -14.30
N ILE A 238 -0.95 -5.86 -15.13
CA ILE A 238 -1.24 -5.48 -16.51
C ILE A 238 -2.74 -5.25 -16.61
N ALA A 239 -3.14 -4.12 -17.16
CA ALA A 239 -4.54 -3.74 -17.24
C ALA A 239 -4.85 -3.11 -18.60
N GLY A 240 -6.02 -3.40 -19.12
CA GLY A 240 -6.52 -2.83 -20.36
C GLY A 240 -7.97 -2.36 -20.22
N LYS A 241 -8.27 -1.24 -20.84
CA LYS A 241 -9.63 -0.72 -20.94
C LYS A 241 -9.88 -0.26 -22.36
N TRP A 242 -11.04 -0.61 -22.86
CA TRP A 242 -11.56 -0.12 -24.12
C TRP A 242 -12.97 0.43 -23.90
N SER A 243 -13.28 1.56 -24.50
CA SER A 243 -14.63 2.11 -24.44
C SER A 243 -14.99 2.82 -25.76
N MET A 244 -16.26 2.72 -26.13
CA MET A 244 -16.84 3.40 -27.26
C MET A 244 -18.06 4.19 -26.80
N LYS A 245 -18.02 5.50 -27.00
CA LYS A 245 -19.15 6.40 -26.73
C LYS A 245 -19.92 6.66 -28.01
N PHE A 246 -21.23 6.52 -27.91
CA PHE A 246 -22.15 6.70 -29.01
C PHE A 246 -22.76 8.13 -29.00
N PRO A 247 -23.23 8.61 -30.14
CA PRO A 247 -23.95 9.88 -30.24
C PRO A 247 -25.16 9.93 -29.32
N ALA A 248 -25.54 11.13 -28.91
CA ALA A 248 -26.59 11.36 -27.93
C ALA A 248 -28.03 10.92 -28.36
N HIS A 249 -28.25 10.72 -29.64
CA HIS A 249 -29.56 10.28 -30.16
C HIS A 249 -29.81 8.77 -30.04
N LEU A 250 -28.74 7.97 -29.71
CA LEU A 250 -28.87 6.54 -29.50
C LEU A 250 -29.24 6.22 -28.04
N TRP A 251 -29.98 5.13 -27.83
CA TRP A 251 -30.36 4.69 -26.50
C TRP A 251 -29.16 4.10 -25.70
N ILE A 252 -28.20 3.52 -26.41
CA ILE A 252 -26.93 3.09 -25.80
C ILE A 252 -25.96 4.28 -25.81
N ARG A 253 -25.48 4.69 -24.66
CA ARG A 253 -24.56 5.84 -24.52
C ARG A 253 -23.10 5.44 -24.58
N GLU A 254 -22.76 4.33 -23.96
CA GLU A 254 -21.38 3.85 -23.88
C GLU A 254 -21.36 2.34 -23.77
N VAL A 255 -20.41 1.72 -24.45
CA VAL A 255 -20.05 0.32 -24.30
C VAL A 255 -18.56 0.27 -23.99
N GLY A 256 -18.18 -0.53 -22.99
CA GLY A 256 -16.77 -0.65 -22.61
C GLY A 256 -16.44 -2.00 -22.01
N VAL A 257 -15.18 -2.37 -22.12
CA VAL A 257 -14.60 -3.57 -21.52
C VAL A 257 -13.35 -3.14 -20.75
N ALA A 258 -13.23 -3.60 -19.53
CA ALA A 258 -12.03 -3.42 -18.72
C ALA A 258 -11.58 -4.79 -18.21
N THR A 259 -10.29 -5.05 -18.33
CA THR A 259 -9.68 -6.30 -17.87
C THR A 259 -8.37 -6.02 -17.18
N SER A 260 -8.01 -6.83 -16.20
CA SER A 260 -6.70 -6.75 -15.56
C SER A 260 -6.26 -8.11 -15.06
N VAL A 261 -4.95 -8.30 -15.10
CA VAL A 261 -4.27 -9.43 -14.49
C VAL A 261 -3.23 -8.86 -13.55
N SER A 262 -3.23 -9.33 -12.31
CA SER A 262 -2.22 -8.94 -11.33
C SER A 262 -1.62 -10.18 -10.71
N GLN A 263 -0.31 -10.13 -10.53
CA GLN A 263 0.43 -11.15 -9.81
C GLN A 263 1.17 -10.48 -8.66
N GLN A 264 1.07 -11.08 -7.48
CA GLN A 264 1.67 -10.59 -6.27
C GLN A 264 2.58 -11.68 -5.68
N TRP A 265 3.73 -11.25 -5.19
CA TRP A 265 4.67 -12.11 -4.49
C TRP A 265 5.01 -11.43 -3.16
N GLU A 266 4.83 -12.16 -2.10
CA GLU A 266 5.14 -11.70 -0.75
C GLU A 266 6.05 -12.69 -0.07
N LYS A 267 7.04 -12.14 0.64
CA LYS A 267 7.94 -12.91 1.47
C LYS A 267 8.17 -12.15 2.76
N MET A 268 7.84 -12.78 3.87
CA MET A 268 8.06 -12.24 5.19
C MET A 268 9.00 -13.16 5.98
N ARG A 269 9.95 -12.56 6.67
CA ARG A 269 10.82 -13.25 7.62
C ARG A 269 10.93 -12.43 8.88
N GLU A 270 10.57 -13.03 10.00
CA GLU A 270 10.72 -12.45 11.33
C GLU A 270 11.60 -13.37 12.18
N ILE A 271 12.61 -12.81 12.83
CA ILE A 271 13.42 -13.47 13.86
C ILE A 271 13.19 -12.68 15.13
N LYS A 272 12.76 -13.36 16.17
CA LYS A 272 12.45 -12.77 17.46
C LYS A 272 13.14 -13.52 18.57
N SER A 273 13.92 -12.81 19.36
CA SER A 273 14.53 -13.38 20.56
C SER A 273 13.52 -13.34 21.69
N VAL A 274 13.28 -14.48 22.29
CA VAL A 274 12.41 -14.60 23.47
C VAL A 274 13.30 -14.86 24.67
N SER A 275 13.31 -13.92 25.62
CA SER A 275 13.96 -14.14 26.92
C SER A 275 13.09 -15.09 27.73
N LEU A 276 13.63 -16.27 27.99
CA LEU A 276 13.01 -17.21 28.93
C LEU A 276 13.49 -16.85 30.33
N ASN A 277 12.67 -16.15 31.10
CA ASN A 277 12.93 -15.98 32.51
C ASN A 277 12.75 -17.34 33.17
N ARG A 278 13.85 -17.89 33.69
CA ARG A 278 13.72 -18.98 34.63
C ARG A 278 12.95 -18.44 35.85
N PRO A 279 11.80 -19.01 36.20
CA PRO A 279 11.33 -18.81 37.58
C PRO A 279 12.45 -19.29 38.47
N ALA A 280 13.02 -18.43 39.31
CA ALA A 280 13.92 -18.84 40.34
C ALA A 280 13.16 -19.88 41.15
N ALA A 281 13.70 -21.09 41.20
CA ALA A 281 13.16 -22.08 42.12
C ALA A 281 13.22 -21.42 43.49
N ILE A 282 12.08 -21.19 44.12
CA ILE A 282 12.01 -20.84 45.51
C ILE A 282 12.41 -22.12 46.22
N ALA A 283 13.71 -22.23 46.48
CA ALA A 283 14.21 -23.33 47.28
C ALA A 283 13.69 -23.11 48.70
N THR A 284 12.69 -23.84 49.10
CA THR A 284 12.43 -24.07 50.49
C THR A 284 13.47 -25.04 50.97
N GLN A 285 14.44 -24.53 51.74
CA GLN A 285 15.44 -25.38 52.35
C GLN A 285 14.78 -26.14 53.47
N THR A 286 14.69 -27.44 53.30
CA THR A 286 14.32 -28.34 54.39
C THR A 286 15.57 -28.61 55.24
N GLU A 287 15.40 -29.01 56.47
CA GLU A 287 16.48 -29.33 57.43
C GLU A 287 17.48 -30.37 56.88
N THR A 288 17.13 -31.11 55.88
CA THR A 288 17.96 -32.12 55.20
C THR A 288 18.76 -31.60 54.01
N GLY A 289 18.56 -30.32 53.61
CA GLY A 289 19.20 -29.76 52.45
C GLY A 289 18.62 -30.19 51.11
N GLU A 290 17.51 -30.87 51.10
CA GLU A 290 16.74 -31.16 49.88
C GLU A 290 15.90 -29.95 49.49
N PHE A 291 15.87 -29.68 48.17
CA PHE A 291 15.09 -28.60 47.63
C PHE A 291 13.73 -29.13 47.20
N ASP A 292 12.69 -28.82 47.94
CA ASP A 292 11.33 -28.98 47.49
C ASP A 292 10.98 -27.81 46.54
N GLY A 293 11.36 -27.97 45.32
CA GLY A 293 11.02 -27.03 44.24
C GLY A 293 10.00 -27.67 43.32
N ILE A 294 9.02 -26.93 42.93
CA ILE A 294 8.20 -27.30 41.78
C ILE A 294 9.10 -27.15 40.56
N TYR A 295 9.67 -28.25 40.13
CA TYR A 295 10.38 -28.32 38.86
C TYR A 295 9.30 -28.34 37.79
N LEU A 296 9.00 -27.19 37.22
CA LEU A 296 8.30 -27.17 35.94
C LEU A 296 9.22 -27.82 34.92
N PRO A 297 8.82 -28.89 34.24
CA PRO A 297 9.60 -29.48 33.18
C PRO A 297 9.81 -28.43 32.14
N TYR A 298 10.99 -27.98 32.04
CA TYR A 298 11.34 -26.91 31.18
C TYR A 298 12.13 -27.50 30.04
N ASN A 299 11.47 -27.55 28.91
CA ASN A 299 12.13 -27.86 27.66
C ASN A 299 12.88 -26.60 27.21
N TYR A 300 14.10 -26.51 27.62
CA TYR A 300 15.04 -25.54 27.07
C TYR A 300 15.35 -25.96 25.65
N VAL A 301 14.80 -25.24 24.70
CA VAL A 301 15.22 -25.34 23.31
C VAL A 301 16.08 -24.12 23.06
N ASP A 302 17.40 -24.33 23.00
CA ASP A 302 18.32 -23.31 22.56
C ASP A 302 18.03 -22.98 21.11
N GLY A 303 17.55 -21.76 20.88
CA GLY A 303 17.28 -21.24 19.54
C GLY A 303 16.01 -21.82 18.89
N ILE A 304 14.86 -21.26 19.19
CA ILE A 304 13.66 -21.50 18.38
C ILE A 304 13.73 -20.60 17.14
N ASP A 305 14.27 -21.15 16.06
CA ASP A 305 14.09 -20.58 14.74
C ASP A 305 12.66 -20.91 14.29
N ARG A 306 11.73 -19.97 14.43
CA ARG A 306 10.43 -20.05 13.74
C ARG A 306 10.63 -19.46 12.35
N LYS A 307 10.72 -20.36 11.39
CA LYS A 307 10.66 -20.03 9.96
C LYS A 307 9.21 -19.90 9.51
#